data_06ec77ee743822a3026f50aa7074b69d
#
_entry.id   06ec77ee743822a3026f50aa7074b69d
#
_cell.length_a   1.000
_cell.length_b   1.000
_cell.length_c   1.000
_cell.angle_alpha   90.00
_cell.angle_beta   90.00
_cell.angle_gamma   90.00
#
_symmetry.space_group_name_H-M   'P 1'
#
loop_
_entity.id
_entity.type
_entity.pdbx_description
1 polymer ?
#
loop_
_entity_poly.entity_id
_entity_poly.type
_entity_poly.pdbx_seq_one_letter_code
_entity_poly.pdbx_strand_id
1 'polypeptide(L)'
;MRKVIGIGETILDIIFRGEQPTAAVPGGSVFNGIVSLGRIGVPICFISETGNDHVGNIILNFMRENNIPTDHVNVFPDGKSPVSLAFLNNRSDAEYIFYKEYPKQRLDVEYPQMQEDDIVIIGSYYALNPVL
;
A
#
# COMPACT_ATOMS: atom_id res chain seq x y z
N MET A 1 -14.92 15.03 -12.74
CA MET A 1 -15.30 14.56 -11.39
C MET A 1 -14.06 14.53 -10.52
N ARG A 2 -14.16 15.09 -9.33
CA ARG A 2 -13.07 15.08 -8.34
C ARG A 2 -12.68 13.66 -7.98
N LYS A 3 -11.38 13.38 -7.99
CA LYS A 3 -10.83 12.12 -7.48
C LYS A 3 -9.84 12.39 -6.35
N VAL A 4 -9.56 11.36 -5.58
CA VAL A 4 -8.48 11.35 -4.60
C VAL A 4 -7.31 10.57 -5.19
N ILE A 5 -6.14 11.20 -5.21
CA ILE A 5 -4.90 10.61 -5.65
C ILE A 5 -4.07 10.31 -4.40
N GLY A 6 -3.92 9.03 -4.09
CA GLY A 6 -3.05 8.60 -3.01
C GLY A 6 -1.67 8.24 -3.53
N ILE A 7 -0.64 8.65 -2.82
CA ILE A 7 0.75 8.26 -3.07
C ILE A 7 1.31 7.69 -1.79
N GLY A 8 1.60 6.40 -1.78
CA GLY A 8 2.05 5.75 -0.55
C GLY A 8 2.48 4.31 -0.74
N GLU A 9 3.05 3.76 0.31
CA GLU A 9 3.50 2.37 0.36
C GLU A 9 2.32 1.42 0.58
N THR A 10 2.39 0.25 -0.05
CA THR A 10 1.61 -0.92 0.31
C THR A 10 2.51 -1.94 0.98
N ILE A 11 2.00 -2.60 2.01
CA ILE A 11 2.72 -3.62 2.76
C ILE A 11 1.74 -4.69 3.25
N LEU A 12 2.18 -5.94 3.29
CA LEU A 12 1.39 -6.98 3.94
C LEU A 12 1.82 -7.09 5.40
N ASP A 13 0.92 -6.75 6.31
CA ASP A 13 1.13 -6.86 7.75
C ASP A 13 0.70 -8.27 8.22
N ILE A 14 1.67 -9.06 8.71
CA ILE A 14 1.42 -10.36 9.31
C ILE A 14 1.41 -10.18 10.82
N ILE A 15 0.25 -10.39 11.44
CA ILE A 15 0.00 -10.10 12.83
C ILE A 15 0.20 -11.35 13.66
N PHE A 16 1.04 -11.26 14.68
CA PHE A 16 1.33 -12.33 15.64
C PHE A 16 0.75 -12.01 17.01
N ARG A 17 0.22 -13.02 17.66
CA ARG A 17 -0.05 -13.03 19.09
C ARG A 17 0.79 -14.11 19.72
N GLY A 18 1.77 -13.73 20.56
CA GLY A 18 2.81 -14.65 21.01
C GLY A 18 3.63 -15.13 19.79
N GLU A 19 3.74 -16.43 19.62
CA GLU A 19 4.51 -17.05 18.52
C GLU A 19 3.64 -17.50 17.34
N GLN A 20 2.34 -17.15 17.35
CA GLN A 20 1.39 -17.60 16.32
C GLN A 20 0.92 -16.45 15.45
N PRO A 21 1.00 -16.59 14.12
CA PRO A 21 0.36 -15.65 13.22
C PRO A 21 -1.17 -15.81 13.31
N THR A 22 -1.87 -14.68 13.43
CA THR A 22 -3.33 -14.66 13.58
C THR A 22 -4.05 -14.01 12.42
N ALA A 23 -3.37 -13.16 11.65
CA ALA A 23 -3.93 -12.49 10.49
C ALA A 23 -2.82 -12.03 9.54
N ALA A 24 -3.19 -11.82 8.28
CA ALA A 24 -2.37 -11.13 7.30
C ALA A 24 -3.26 -10.10 6.59
N VAL A 25 -2.92 -8.82 6.71
CA VAL A 25 -3.75 -7.72 6.23
C VAL A 25 -2.91 -6.74 5.41
N PRO A 26 -3.32 -6.42 4.17
CA PRO A 26 -2.70 -5.32 3.44
C PRO A 26 -2.86 -3.99 4.18
N GLY A 27 -1.80 -3.21 4.25
CA GLY A 27 -1.76 -1.96 4.99
C GLY A 27 -0.81 -0.93 4.38
N GLY A 28 -0.59 0.11 5.14
CA GLY A 28 0.16 1.31 4.81
C GLY A 28 -0.61 2.54 5.26
N SER A 29 0.06 3.59 5.73
CA SER A 29 -0.64 4.73 6.34
C SER A 29 -1.58 5.45 5.37
N VAL A 30 -1.10 5.79 4.17
CA VAL A 30 -1.93 6.39 3.11
C VAL A 30 -2.91 5.34 2.56
N PHE A 31 -2.44 4.11 2.35
CA PHE A 31 -3.24 3.02 1.83
C PHE A 31 -4.51 2.77 2.65
N ASN A 32 -4.43 2.78 3.98
CA ASN A 32 -5.58 2.59 4.86
C ASN A 32 -6.66 3.66 4.64
N GLY A 33 -6.26 4.92 4.46
CA GLY A 33 -7.16 6.01 4.11
C GLY A 33 -7.80 5.82 2.74
N ILE A 34 -7.02 5.43 1.75
CA ILE A 34 -7.49 5.14 0.39
C ILE A 34 -8.49 3.98 0.38
N VAL A 35 -8.25 2.92 1.15
CA VAL A 35 -9.19 1.79 1.29
C VAL A 35 -10.53 2.27 1.85
N SER A 36 -10.51 3.09 2.88
CA SER A 36 -11.73 3.65 3.49
C SER A 36 -12.54 4.48 2.48
N LEU A 37 -11.86 5.30 1.69
CA LEU A 37 -12.50 6.11 0.64
C LEU A 37 -13.06 5.25 -0.50
N GLY A 38 -12.32 4.24 -0.93
CA GLY A 38 -12.78 3.30 -1.96
C GLY A 38 -14.05 2.55 -1.56
N ARG A 39 -14.13 2.13 -0.31
CA ARG A 39 -15.32 1.44 0.23
C ARG A 39 -16.59 2.28 0.20
N ILE A 40 -16.48 3.59 0.33
CA ILE A 40 -17.62 4.51 0.24
C ILE A 40 -17.86 5.06 -1.16
N GLY A 41 -17.13 4.57 -2.15
CA GLY A 41 -17.35 4.89 -3.56
C GLY A 41 -16.70 6.18 -4.06
N VAL A 42 -15.72 6.73 -3.34
CA VAL A 42 -14.95 7.88 -3.82
C VAL A 42 -14.08 7.44 -5.01
N PRO A 43 -14.05 8.20 -6.12
CA PRO A 43 -13.12 7.93 -7.21
C PRO A 43 -11.67 8.03 -6.75
N ILE A 44 -10.90 6.95 -6.95
CA ILE A 44 -9.54 6.80 -6.45
C ILE A 44 -8.57 6.58 -7.60
N CYS A 45 -7.40 7.22 -7.50
CA CYS A 45 -6.18 6.83 -8.18
C CYS A 45 -5.12 6.59 -7.12
N PHE A 46 -4.53 5.39 -7.08
CA PHE A 46 -3.51 5.07 -6.09
C PHE A 46 -2.19 4.76 -6.77
N ILE A 47 -1.18 5.57 -6.47
CA ILE A 47 0.19 5.44 -6.97
C ILE A 47 1.01 4.73 -5.90
N SER A 48 1.49 3.55 -6.24
CA SER A 48 2.24 2.70 -5.33
C SER A 48 3.10 1.70 -6.11
N GLU A 49 3.70 0.80 -5.40
CA GLU A 49 4.50 -0.28 -5.98
C GLU A 49 4.39 -1.55 -5.15
N THR A 50 4.43 -2.69 -5.82
CA THR A 50 4.46 -4.01 -5.18
C THR A 50 5.21 -4.98 -6.09
N GLY A 51 5.64 -6.12 -5.56
CA GLY A 51 6.36 -7.12 -6.33
C GLY A 51 5.45 -8.05 -7.12
N ASN A 52 6.00 -8.65 -8.16
CA ASN A 52 5.34 -9.72 -8.90
C ASN A 52 5.49 -11.06 -8.16
N ASP A 53 4.81 -11.18 -7.04
CA ASP A 53 4.83 -12.34 -6.16
C ASP A 53 3.46 -12.58 -5.50
N HIS A 54 3.34 -13.62 -4.69
CA HIS A 54 2.08 -13.95 -4.00
C HIS A 54 1.60 -12.83 -3.06
N VAL A 55 2.51 -12.14 -2.38
CA VAL A 55 2.16 -11.02 -1.50
C VAL A 55 1.61 -9.86 -2.33
N GLY A 56 2.25 -9.53 -3.46
CA GLY A 56 1.75 -8.52 -4.39
C GLY A 56 0.35 -8.84 -4.90
N ASN A 57 0.08 -10.10 -5.22
CA ASN A 57 -1.25 -10.54 -5.64
C ASN A 57 -2.31 -10.37 -4.54
N ILE A 58 -1.96 -10.66 -3.28
CA ILE A 58 -2.87 -10.43 -2.14
C ILE A 58 -3.22 -8.93 -2.04
N ILE A 59 -2.22 -8.06 -2.15
CA ILE A 59 -2.41 -6.61 -2.08
C ILE A 59 -3.30 -6.11 -3.23
N LEU A 60 -3.00 -6.50 -4.47
CA LEU A 60 -3.77 -6.08 -5.65
C LEU A 60 -5.22 -6.59 -5.62
N ASN A 61 -5.45 -7.82 -5.18
CA ASN A 61 -6.79 -8.37 -5.03
C ASN A 61 -7.57 -7.61 -3.96
N PHE A 62 -6.94 -7.31 -2.84
CA PHE A 62 -7.56 -6.51 -1.77
C PHE A 62 -7.95 -5.10 -2.26
N MET A 63 -7.11 -4.47 -3.09
CA MET A 63 -7.45 -3.19 -3.71
C MET A 63 -8.71 -3.31 -4.57
N ARG A 64 -8.78 -4.30 -5.45
CA ARG A 64 -9.94 -4.52 -6.33
C ARG A 64 -11.23 -4.78 -5.55
N GLU A 65 -11.15 -5.57 -4.48
CA GLU A 65 -12.28 -5.86 -3.60
C GLU A 65 -12.80 -4.63 -2.85
N ASN A 66 -11.98 -3.58 -2.72
CA ASN A 66 -12.32 -2.33 -2.06
C ASN A 66 -12.50 -1.15 -3.04
N ASN A 67 -12.77 -1.44 -4.31
CA ASN A 67 -13.02 -0.45 -5.37
C ASN A 67 -11.84 0.50 -5.64
N ILE A 68 -10.61 0.02 -5.47
CA ILE A 68 -9.41 0.79 -5.76
C ILE A 68 -8.80 0.27 -7.07
N PRO A 69 -8.74 1.09 -8.13
CA PRO A 69 -8.06 0.72 -9.37
C PRO A 69 -6.58 0.45 -9.15
N THR A 70 -6.03 -0.53 -9.86
CA THR A 70 -4.62 -0.94 -9.74
C THR A 70 -3.74 -0.43 -10.88
N ASP A 71 -4.29 0.42 -11.77
CA ASP A 71 -3.62 0.86 -13.01
C ASP A 71 -2.33 1.66 -12.77
N HIS A 72 -2.23 2.33 -11.62
CA HIS A 72 -1.08 3.16 -11.25
C HIS A 72 -0.22 2.52 -10.16
N VAL A 73 -0.35 1.22 -9.96
CA VAL A 73 0.55 0.45 -9.09
C VAL A 73 1.61 -0.22 -9.94
N ASN A 74 2.87 0.15 -9.72
CA ASN A 74 4.00 -0.52 -10.36
C ASN A 74 4.16 -1.93 -9.78
N VAL A 75 4.05 -2.93 -10.64
CA VAL A 75 4.36 -4.32 -10.26
C VAL A 75 5.76 -4.64 -10.75
N PHE A 76 6.75 -4.51 -9.88
CA PHE A 76 8.13 -4.69 -10.26
C PHE A 76 8.50 -6.18 -10.39
N PRO A 77 9.26 -6.55 -11.45
CA PRO A 77 9.64 -7.95 -11.69
C PRO A 77 10.77 -8.43 -10.79
N ASP A 78 11.67 -7.53 -10.40
CA ASP A 78 12.85 -7.81 -9.58
C ASP A 78 12.68 -7.20 -8.19
N GLY A 79 12.80 -8.01 -7.15
CA GLY A 79 12.57 -7.61 -5.77
C GLY A 79 11.43 -8.39 -5.16
N LYS A 80 11.03 -7.99 -3.96
CA LYS A 80 9.95 -8.64 -3.21
C LYS A 80 8.99 -7.62 -2.65
N SER A 81 7.71 -7.96 -2.66
CA SER A 81 6.68 -7.15 -2.02
C SER A 81 7.00 -6.92 -0.55
N PRO A 82 6.81 -5.70 -0.03
CA PRO A 82 7.07 -5.41 1.37
C PRO A 82 6.15 -6.20 2.30
N VAL A 83 6.75 -6.72 3.38
CA VAL A 83 6.05 -7.45 4.44
C VAL A 83 6.49 -6.88 5.78
N SER A 84 5.56 -6.75 6.70
CA SER A 84 5.87 -6.50 8.10
C SER A 84 5.44 -7.68 8.98
N LEU A 85 6.16 -7.88 10.08
CA LEU A 85 5.73 -8.73 11.17
C LEU A 85 5.33 -7.81 12.33
N ALA A 86 4.08 -7.89 12.75
CA ALA A 86 3.55 -7.11 13.87
C ALA A 86 3.33 -8.02 15.07
N PHE A 87 4.12 -7.85 16.11
CA PHE A 87 4.02 -8.64 17.34
C PHE A 87 3.20 -7.87 18.37
N LEU A 88 1.99 -8.35 18.64
CA LEU A 88 1.10 -7.73 19.62
C LEU A 88 1.40 -8.25 21.03
N ASN A 89 1.52 -7.33 21.98
CA ASN A 89 1.56 -7.67 23.40
C ASN A 89 0.14 -7.79 24.00
N ASN A 90 0.06 -8.08 25.30
CA ASN A 90 -1.23 -8.21 26.02
C ASN A 90 -2.06 -6.91 26.08
N ARG A 91 -1.47 -5.75 25.74
CA ARG A 91 -2.12 -4.44 25.68
C ARG A 91 -2.51 -4.04 24.25
N SER A 92 -2.33 -4.93 23.29
CA SER A 92 -2.50 -4.68 21.85
C SER A 92 -1.58 -3.61 21.26
N ASP A 93 -0.48 -3.30 21.92
CA ASP A 93 0.62 -2.54 21.35
C ASP A 93 1.39 -3.44 20.40
N ALA A 94 1.81 -2.90 19.26
CA ALA A 94 2.52 -3.66 18.24
C ALA A 94 4.00 -3.25 18.18
N GLU A 95 4.86 -4.25 18.11
CA GLU A 95 6.25 -4.12 17.70
C GLU A 95 6.37 -4.60 16.26
N TYR A 96 6.95 -3.77 15.37
CA TYR A 96 7.03 -4.05 13.95
C TYR A 96 8.45 -4.38 13.52
N ILE A 97 8.57 -5.39 12.65
CA ILE A 97 9.78 -5.69 11.89
C ILE A 97 9.41 -5.62 10.42
N PHE A 98 10.17 -4.83 9.65
CA PHE A 98 9.90 -4.61 8.23
C PHE A 98 10.89 -5.36 7.36
N TYR A 99 10.38 -6.04 6.34
CA TYR A 99 11.15 -6.71 5.31
C TYR A 99 10.82 -6.07 3.97
N LYS A 100 11.78 -5.32 3.43
CA LYS A 100 11.60 -4.56 2.19
C LYS A 100 12.80 -4.81 1.26
N GLU A 101 12.48 -5.19 0.03
CA GLU A 101 13.48 -5.44 -1.01
C GLU A 101 12.99 -4.83 -2.32
N TYR A 102 13.15 -3.50 -2.43
CA TYR A 102 12.76 -2.76 -3.62
C TYR A 102 13.80 -2.90 -4.74
N PRO A 103 13.39 -2.88 -6.01
CA PRO A 103 14.31 -2.83 -7.13
C PRO A 103 15.03 -1.47 -7.21
N LYS A 104 16.06 -1.39 -8.05
CA LYS A 104 16.77 -0.11 -8.29
C LYS A 104 15.87 0.91 -8.99
N GLN A 105 15.10 0.46 -9.97
CA GLN A 105 14.12 1.30 -10.66
C GLN A 105 12.82 1.27 -9.86
N ARG A 106 12.36 2.45 -9.47
CA ARG A 106 11.21 2.64 -8.61
C ARG A 106 10.09 3.37 -9.35
N LEU A 107 8.85 3.03 -9.01
CA LEU A 107 7.65 3.74 -9.46
C LEU A 107 7.59 3.94 -10.99
N ASP A 108 7.82 2.87 -11.73
CA ASP A 108 7.67 2.86 -13.19
C ASP A 108 6.16 2.83 -13.52
N VAL A 109 5.51 3.96 -13.36
CA VAL A 109 4.08 4.15 -13.59
C VAL A 109 3.82 5.41 -14.39
N GLU A 110 2.74 5.39 -15.14
CA GLU A 110 2.18 6.58 -15.74
C GLU A 110 1.37 7.35 -14.69
N TYR A 111 1.77 8.60 -14.42
CA TYR A 111 1.04 9.43 -13.48
C TYR A 111 -0.28 9.91 -14.07
N PRO A 112 -1.35 9.96 -13.28
CA PRO A 112 -2.64 10.42 -13.76
C PRO A 112 -2.61 11.91 -14.09
N GLN A 113 -3.40 12.31 -15.08
CA GLN A 113 -3.65 13.73 -15.31
C GLN A 113 -4.43 14.32 -14.14
N MET A 114 -3.86 15.34 -13.51
CA MET A 114 -4.49 16.07 -12.41
C MET A 114 -5.53 17.06 -12.93
N GLN A 115 -6.62 17.17 -12.20
CA GLN A 115 -7.68 18.17 -12.39
C GLN A 115 -7.64 19.17 -11.24
N GLU A 116 -8.17 20.37 -11.46
CA GLU A 116 -8.15 21.46 -10.48
C GLU A 116 -8.77 21.09 -9.13
N ASP A 117 -9.79 20.22 -9.16
CA ASP A 117 -10.53 19.80 -7.97
C ASP A 117 -10.00 18.52 -7.30
N ASP A 118 -8.94 17.93 -7.83
CA ASP A 118 -8.40 16.69 -7.27
C ASP A 118 -7.73 16.92 -5.90
N ILE A 119 -7.76 15.88 -5.07
CA ILE A 119 -7.13 15.90 -3.75
C ILE A 119 -5.98 14.92 -3.78
N VAL A 120 -4.79 15.36 -3.40
CA VAL A 120 -3.61 14.51 -3.29
C VAL A 120 -3.32 14.22 -1.82
N ILE A 121 -3.17 12.92 -1.50
CA ILE A 121 -2.77 12.44 -0.17
C ILE A 121 -1.42 11.76 -0.32
N ILE A 122 -0.41 12.29 0.34
CA ILE A 122 0.93 11.72 0.39
C ILE A 122 1.41 11.72 1.83
N GLY A 123 2.12 10.67 2.25
CA GLY A 123 2.56 10.62 3.64
C GLY A 123 3.49 9.45 3.96
N SER A 124 3.87 9.36 5.25
CA SER A 124 4.81 8.41 5.86
C SER A 124 6.25 8.54 5.37
N TYR A 125 7.12 7.64 5.83
CA TYR A 125 8.52 7.55 5.34
C TYR A 125 8.63 7.34 3.83
N TYR A 126 7.63 6.74 3.23
CA TYR A 126 7.56 6.55 1.78
C TYR A 126 7.62 7.88 1.03
N ALA A 127 7.02 8.92 1.58
CA ALA A 127 7.02 10.28 1.01
C ALA A 127 8.42 10.94 1.00
N LEU A 128 9.37 10.39 1.76
CA LEU A 128 10.76 10.87 1.78
C LEU A 128 11.61 10.27 0.66
N ASN A 129 11.03 9.39 -0.15
CA ASN A 129 11.73 8.79 -1.27
C ASN A 129 11.99 9.85 -2.36
N PRO A 130 13.25 10.08 -2.76
CA PRO A 130 13.58 11.09 -3.77
C PRO A 130 13.07 10.76 -5.19
N VAL A 131 12.53 9.55 -5.39
CA VAL A 131 11.94 9.13 -6.69
C VAL A 131 10.50 9.60 -6.85
N LEU A 132 9.83 10.02 -5.76
CA LEU A 132 8.44 10.48 -5.79
C LEU A 132 8.29 11.89 -6.40
#